data_4b5f34db406af57a4d27144f2784932f
#
_entry.id   4b5f34db406af57a4d27144f2784932f
#
_cell.length_a   1.000
_cell.length_b   1.000
_cell.length_c   1.000
_cell.angle_alpha   90.00
_cell.angle_beta   90.00
_cell.angle_gamma   90.00
#
_symmetry.space_group_name_H-M   'P 1'
#
loop_
_entity.id
_entity.type
_entity.pdbx_description
1 polymer ?
#
loop_
_entity_poly.entity_id
_entity_poly.type
_entity_poly.pdbx_seq_one_letter_code
_entity_poly.pdbx_strand_id
1 'polypeptide(L)'
;YYGFQFDFENIAWTDRDAYTLMVKQTADALHKAGFKMSVAVVPNAPGHAEGGQFSKWMWEYWRGAYDLKALGQAADLVSIITYDQHTRWTTPGPVDGMVWMKKHLDYAITQVPKEKLSLGIATYGYRWYTGNPVKEDGTEASNISATYIDADESFPLAIEQNATVQWDPVEQESWFYFYRDDMREWVFRPDARSFKARYDMVKQYGLEGFSCWVLGAEDPKVWDELPVAQR
;
A
#
# COMPACT_ATOMS: atom_id res chain seq x y z
N TYR A 1 18.61 -15.29 10.33
CA TYR A 1 17.61 -14.87 9.31
C TYR A 1 16.69 -16.05 8.99
N TYR A 2 15.40 -15.76 8.82
CA TYR A 2 14.41 -16.74 8.40
C TYR A 2 14.40 -16.92 6.87
N GLY A 3 14.59 -15.83 6.15
CA GLY A 3 14.58 -15.78 4.70
C GLY A 3 14.98 -14.43 4.16
N PHE A 4 14.71 -14.25 2.88
CA PHE A 4 14.98 -13.00 2.16
C PHE A 4 13.75 -12.57 1.35
N GLN A 5 13.49 -11.25 1.26
CA GLN A 5 12.41 -10.69 0.47
C GLN A 5 12.96 -9.84 -0.68
N PHE A 6 12.46 -10.06 -1.88
CA PHE A 6 12.61 -9.13 -2.98
C PHE A 6 11.50 -8.09 -2.95
N ASP A 7 11.91 -6.84 -3.09
CA ASP A 7 11.05 -5.67 -3.17
C ASP A 7 11.53 -4.78 -4.31
N PHE A 8 11.41 -5.28 -5.53
CA PHE A 8 11.79 -4.56 -6.75
C PHE A 8 10.56 -3.91 -7.35
N GLU A 9 10.60 -2.61 -7.46
CA GLU A 9 9.58 -1.80 -8.10
C GLU A 9 10.09 -1.15 -9.39
N ASN A 10 9.23 -0.55 -10.18
CA ASN A 10 9.58 0.09 -11.46
C ASN A 10 10.24 -0.87 -12.48
N ILE A 11 9.83 -2.13 -12.48
CA ILE A 11 10.30 -3.11 -13.46
C ILE A 11 9.45 -2.95 -14.73
N ALA A 12 10.11 -2.80 -15.87
CA ALA A 12 9.42 -2.77 -17.17
C ALA A 12 8.73 -4.11 -17.45
N TRP A 13 7.53 -4.08 -18.00
CA TRP A 13 6.77 -5.29 -18.32
C TRP A 13 7.49 -6.25 -19.28
N THR A 14 8.41 -5.71 -20.09
CA THR A 14 9.29 -6.49 -20.98
C THR A 14 10.25 -7.40 -20.24
N ASP A 15 10.54 -7.10 -18.96
CA ASP A 15 11.47 -7.86 -18.14
C ASP A 15 10.77 -8.90 -17.24
N ARG A 16 9.48 -9.11 -17.45
CA ARG A 16 8.63 -10.04 -16.68
C ARG A 16 9.24 -11.43 -16.55
N ASP A 17 9.67 -12.01 -17.68
CA ASP A 17 10.21 -13.37 -17.70
C ASP A 17 11.58 -13.43 -17.00
N ALA A 18 12.42 -12.42 -17.22
CA ALA A 18 13.73 -12.30 -16.57
C ALA A 18 13.58 -12.13 -15.05
N TYR A 19 12.65 -11.29 -14.61
CA TYR A 19 12.35 -11.09 -13.19
C TYR A 19 11.83 -12.39 -12.55
N THR A 20 10.88 -13.05 -13.19
CA THR A 20 10.34 -14.33 -12.75
C THR A 20 11.44 -15.41 -12.62
N LEU A 21 12.33 -15.48 -13.60
CA LEU A 21 13.47 -16.41 -13.58
C LEU A 21 14.43 -16.09 -12.42
N MET A 22 14.73 -14.81 -12.20
CA MET A 22 15.59 -14.36 -11.08
C MET A 22 14.99 -14.78 -9.74
N VAL A 23 13.70 -14.52 -9.52
CA VAL A 23 12.99 -14.92 -8.29
C VAL A 23 13.07 -16.44 -8.10
N LYS A 24 12.78 -17.20 -9.15
CA LYS A 24 12.84 -18.66 -9.10
C LYS A 24 14.22 -19.19 -8.74
N GLN A 25 15.27 -18.72 -9.42
CA GLN A 25 16.64 -19.15 -9.16
C GLN A 25 17.10 -18.78 -7.74
N THR A 26 16.71 -17.60 -7.25
CA THR A 26 17.01 -17.18 -5.88
C THR A 26 16.27 -18.04 -4.87
N ALA A 27 14.98 -18.33 -5.08
CA ALA A 27 14.20 -19.20 -4.22
C ALA A 27 14.82 -20.61 -4.16
N ASP A 28 15.18 -21.19 -5.31
CA ASP A 28 15.84 -22.49 -5.38
C ASP A 28 17.17 -22.52 -4.58
N ALA A 29 17.95 -21.45 -4.63
CA ALA A 29 19.21 -21.32 -3.89
C ALA A 29 18.98 -21.17 -2.38
N LEU A 30 18.03 -20.31 -1.98
CA LEU A 30 17.66 -20.11 -0.58
C LEU A 30 17.09 -21.37 0.05
N HIS A 31 16.20 -22.07 -0.64
CA HIS A 31 15.62 -23.32 -0.17
C HIS A 31 16.69 -24.40 0.06
N LYS A 32 17.68 -24.52 -0.83
CA LYS A 32 18.83 -25.42 -0.64
C LYS A 32 19.66 -25.08 0.60
N ALA A 33 19.69 -23.80 0.97
CA ALA A 33 20.38 -23.32 2.16
C ALA A 33 19.49 -23.31 3.43
N GLY A 34 18.24 -23.77 3.34
CA GLY A 34 17.30 -23.85 4.45
C GLY A 34 16.59 -22.52 4.77
N PHE A 35 16.63 -21.53 3.88
CA PHE A 35 15.97 -20.24 4.03
C PHE A 35 14.69 -20.15 3.21
N LYS A 36 13.84 -19.18 3.58
CA LYS A 36 12.60 -18.85 2.88
C LYS A 36 12.81 -17.66 1.91
N MET A 37 11.95 -17.62 0.89
CA MET A 37 11.90 -16.54 -0.08
C MET A 37 10.53 -15.89 -0.08
N SER A 38 10.48 -14.57 0.04
CA SER A 38 9.28 -13.79 -0.22
C SER A 38 9.50 -12.77 -1.33
N VAL A 39 8.42 -12.32 -1.96
CA VAL A 39 8.44 -11.29 -2.99
C VAL A 39 7.30 -10.31 -2.75
N ALA A 40 7.64 -9.02 -2.73
CA ALA A 40 6.66 -7.95 -2.77
C ALA A 40 6.28 -7.66 -4.23
N VAL A 41 5.00 -7.42 -4.47
CA VAL A 41 4.45 -7.21 -5.81
C VAL A 41 3.48 -6.04 -5.83
N VAL A 42 3.59 -5.19 -6.84
CA VAL A 42 2.65 -4.10 -7.07
C VAL A 42 1.28 -4.66 -7.48
N PRO A 43 0.16 -4.13 -6.95
CA PRO A 43 -1.17 -4.57 -7.31
C PRO A 43 -1.42 -4.48 -8.82
N ASN A 44 -1.78 -5.57 -9.48
CA ASN A 44 -1.84 -5.65 -10.93
C ASN A 44 -3.18 -6.17 -11.51
N ALA A 45 -4.26 -6.11 -10.73
CA ALA A 45 -5.58 -6.41 -11.28
C ALA A 45 -5.94 -5.44 -12.41
N PRO A 46 -6.54 -5.93 -13.51
CA PRO A 46 -7.01 -7.29 -13.77
C PRO A 46 -5.99 -8.20 -14.49
N GLY A 47 -4.69 -7.93 -14.38
CA GLY A 47 -3.64 -8.75 -15.00
C GLY A 47 -3.28 -8.36 -16.44
N HIS A 48 -3.79 -7.22 -16.89
CA HIS A 48 -3.49 -6.60 -18.20
C HIS A 48 -3.77 -5.11 -18.14
N ALA A 49 -3.27 -4.36 -19.13
CA ALA A 49 -3.61 -2.95 -19.26
C ALA A 49 -5.11 -2.80 -19.61
N GLU A 50 -5.81 -1.98 -18.84
CA GLU A 50 -7.16 -1.52 -19.17
C GLU A 50 -7.07 -0.37 -20.19
N GLY A 51 -8.21 0.11 -20.70
CA GLY A 51 -8.24 1.20 -21.67
C GLY A 51 -7.64 2.52 -21.16
N GLY A 52 -7.06 3.28 -22.08
CA GLY A 52 -6.50 4.59 -21.81
C GLY A 52 -4.98 4.61 -21.63
N GLN A 53 -4.40 5.78 -21.90
CA GLN A 53 -2.94 5.98 -21.90
C GLN A 53 -2.30 5.75 -20.52
N PHE A 54 -2.96 6.23 -19.46
CA PHE A 54 -2.46 6.09 -18.09
C PHE A 54 -2.42 4.61 -17.64
N SER A 55 -3.49 3.86 -17.93
CA SER A 55 -3.53 2.43 -17.60
C SER A 55 -2.45 1.64 -18.35
N LYS A 56 -2.23 1.98 -19.62
CA LYS A 56 -1.15 1.38 -20.41
C LYS A 56 0.23 1.70 -19.82
N TRP A 57 0.47 2.95 -19.48
CA TRP A 57 1.72 3.37 -18.83
C TRP A 57 1.93 2.67 -17.48
N MET A 58 0.90 2.60 -16.62
CA MET A 58 0.97 1.89 -15.35
C MET A 58 1.28 0.40 -15.54
N TRP A 59 0.73 -0.21 -16.59
CA TRP A 59 1.05 -1.60 -16.91
C TRP A 59 2.50 -1.76 -17.36
N GLU A 60 2.96 -0.92 -18.27
CA GLU A 60 4.28 -1.01 -18.88
C GLU A 60 5.43 -0.76 -17.88
N TYR A 61 5.24 0.10 -16.90
CA TYR A 61 6.31 0.55 -16.01
C TYR A 61 6.16 0.12 -14.54
N TRP A 62 4.98 -0.37 -14.13
CA TRP A 62 4.74 -0.68 -12.72
C TRP A 62 4.13 -2.05 -12.47
N ARG A 63 3.22 -2.52 -13.29
CA ARG A 63 2.36 -3.66 -12.96
C ARG A 63 2.65 -4.91 -13.78
N GLY A 64 3.04 -4.75 -15.04
CA GLY A 64 3.11 -5.84 -16.01
C GLY A 64 4.27 -6.81 -15.80
N ALA A 65 5.27 -6.44 -15.02
CA ALA A 65 6.41 -7.31 -14.74
C ALA A 65 6.10 -8.45 -13.76
N TYR A 66 4.96 -8.41 -13.04
CA TYR A 66 4.68 -9.42 -12.02
C TYR A 66 3.76 -10.52 -12.56
N ASP A 67 4.34 -11.68 -12.87
CA ASP A 67 3.59 -12.91 -13.10
C ASP A 67 3.21 -13.53 -11.75
N LEU A 68 2.08 -13.11 -11.19
CA LEU A 68 1.65 -13.56 -9.86
C LEU A 68 1.60 -15.08 -9.74
N LYS A 69 1.16 -15.77 -10.79
CA LYS A 69 1.08 -17.23 -10.77
C LYS A 69 2.46 -17.88 -10.68
N ALA A 70 3.40 -17.44 -11.52
CA ALA A 70 4.76 -17.97 -11.52
C ALA A 70 5.53 -17.57 -10.25
N LEU A 71 5.36 -16.33 -9.77
CA LEU A 71 5.95 -15.87 -8.52
C LEU A 71 5.41 -16.63 -7.31
N GLY A 72 4.09 -16.87 -7.24
CA GLY A 72 3.47 -17.68 -6.19
C GLY A 72 3.87 -19.15 -6.20
N GLN A 73 4.28 -19.68 -7.35
CA GLN A 73 4.86 -21.04 -7.44
C GLN A 73 6.29 -21.06 -6.90
N ALA A 74 7.08 -20.02 -7.16
CA ALA A 74 8.49 -19.96 -6.79
C ALA A 74 8.71 -19.55 -5.33
N ALA A 75 8.02 -18.52 -4.85
CA ALA A 75 8.19 -17.96 -3.52
C ALA A 75 7.37 -18.70 -2.45
N ASP A 76 7.80 -18.61 -1.19
CA ASP A 76 7.05 -19.09 -0.03
C ASP A 76 5.93 -18.11 0.35
N LEU A 77 6.12 -16.80 0.10
CA LEU A 77 5.17 -15.76 0.39
C LEU A 77 5.19 -14.70 -0.71
N VAL A 78 4.00 -14.24 -1.11
CA VAL A 78 3.81 -13.09 -2.00
C VAL A 78 3.10 -11.99 -1.21
N SER A 79 3.79 -10.89 -0.98
CA SER A 79 3.24 -9.70 -0.33
C SER A 79 2.72 -8.74 -1.40
N ILE A 80 1.39 -8.52 -1.43
CA ILE A 80 0.80 -7.55 -2.35
C ILE A 80 0.88 -6.18 -1.70
N ILE A 81 1.54 -5.22 -2.35
CA ILE A 81 1.66 -3.83 -1.90
C ILE A 81 0.32 -3.11 -2.15
N THR A 82 -0.72 -3.42 -1.36
CA THR A 82 -2.05 -2.82 -1.48
C THR A 82 -2.15 -1.48 -0.76
N TYR A 83 -1.20 -0.60 -1.02
CA TYR A 83 -1.17 0.80 -0.60
C TYR A 83 -0.68 1.69 -1.76
N ASP A 84 -0.56 2.99 -1.53
CA ASP A 84 -0.27 3.99 -2.57
C ASP A 84 -1.35 4.08 -3.68
N GLN A 85 -2.62 3.85 -3.31
CA GLN A 85 -3.76 4.15 -4.19
C GLN A 85 -3.80 5.64 -4.50
N HIS A 86 -3.73 6.47 -3.46
CA HIS A 86 -3.53 7.91 -3.55
C HIS A 86 -2.20 8.28 -2.91
N THR A 87 -1.44 9.11 -3.60
CA THR A 87 -0.10 9.54 -3.21
C THR A 87 0.06 11.04 -3.40
N ARG A 88 1.26 11.55 -3.15
CA ARG A 88 1.60 12.95 -3.46
C ARG A 88 1.45 13.35 -4.94
N TRP A 89 1.25 12.39 -5.84
CA TRP A 89 1.09 12.63 -7.28
C TRP A 89 -0.37 12.58 -7.74
N THR A 90 -1.29 12.28 -6.85
CA THR A 90 -2.71 12.11 -7.16
C THR A 90 -3.59 13.14 -6.45
N THR A 91 -4.88 13.10 -6.72
CA THR A 91 -5.88 13.81 -5.92
C THR A 91 -5.91 13.28 -4.48
N PRO A 92 -6.39 14.09 -3.50
CA PRO A 92 -6.64 13.60 -2.14
C PRO A 92 -7.54 12.35 -2.13
N GLY A 93 -7.19 11.41 -1.28
CA GLY A 93 -7.93 10.16 -1.13
C GLY A 93 -7.21 9.14 -0.22
N PRO A 94 -7.81 7.99 0.05
CA PRO A 94 -7.24 6.97 0.90
C PRO A 94 -5.96 6.37 0.30
N VAL A 95 -5.00 6.08 1.15
CA VAL A 95 -3.74 5.42 0.73
C VAL A 95 -4.00 3.97 0.36
N ASP A 96 -4.91 3.31 1.05
CA ASP A 96 -5.25 1.90 0.88
C ASP A 96 -6.78 1.68 1.00
N GLY A 97 -7.56 2.39 0.17
CA GLY A 97 -9.02 2.31 0.18
C GLY A 97 -9.53 0.88 0.01
N MET A 98 -10.53 0.53 0.80
CA MET A 98 -11.07 -0.84 0.92
C MET A 98 -11.57 -1.40 -0.42
N VAL A 99 -12.25 -0.59 -1.22
CA VAL A 99 -12.79 -1.01 -2.53
C VAL A 99 -11.65 -1.36 -3.50
N TRP A 100 -10.63 -0.52 -3.52
CA TRP A 100 -9.47 -0.73 -4.38
C TRP A 100 -8.64 -1.94 -3.92
N MET A 101 -8.36 -2.07 -2.61
CA MET A 101 -7.67 -3.23 -2.05
C MET A 101 -8.39 -4.54 -2.39
N LYS A 102 -9.71 -4.55 -2.19
CA LYS A 102 -10.53 -5.73 -2.49
C LYS A 102 -10.45 -6.14 -3.95
N LYS A 103 -10.53 -5.18 -4.90
CA LYS A 103 -10.38 -5.45 -6.33
C LYS A 103 -9.07 -6.20 -6.63
N HIS A 104 -7.96 -5.74 -6.04
CA HIS A 104 -6.65 -6.34 -6.26
C HIS A 104 -6.50 -7.69 -5.58
N LEU A 105 -7.03 -7.85 -4.38
CA LEU A 105 -7.02 -9.10 -3.65
C LEU A 105 -7.88 -10.17 -4.34
N ASP A 106 -9.10 -9.82 -4.78
CA ASP A 106 -10.00 -10.72 -5.52
C ASP A 106 -9.32 -11.29 -6.78
N TYR A 107 -8.51 -10.49 -7.45
CA TYR A 107 -7.70 -10.97 -8.57
C TYR A 107 -6.55 -11.87 -8.10
N ALA A 108 -5.79 -11.43 -7.09
CA ALA A 108 -4.58 -12.11 -6.66
C ALA A 108 -4.85 -13.54 -6.15
N ILE A 109 -5.95 -13.76 -5.42
CA ILE A 109 -6.34 -15.12 -4.95
C ILE A 109 -6.70 -16.09 -6.09
N THR A 110 -6.96 -15.57 -7.31
CA THR A 110 -7.12 -16.42 -8.49
C THR A 110 -5.79 -16.89 -9.08
N GLN A 111 -4.67 -16.24 -8.70
CA GLN A 111 -3.34 -16.47 -9.24
C GLN A 111 -2.42 -17.17 -8.25
N VAL A 112 -2.52 -16.84 -6.97
CA VAL A 112 -1.67 -17.31 -5.88
C VAL A 112 -2.53 -17.96 -4.80
N PRO A 113 -2.15 -19.14 -4.27
CA PRO A 113 -2.82 -19.71 -3.12
C PRO A 113 -2.85 -18.73 -1.95
N LYS A 114 -4.01 -18.57 -1.33
CA LYS A 114 -4.23 -17.59 -0.25
C LYS A 114 -3.29 -17.81 0.95
N GLU A 115 -2.87 -19.04 1.18
CA GLU A 115 -1.90 -19.45 2.21
C GLU A 115 -0.47 -18.94 1.94
N LYS A 116 -0.25 -18.36 0.77
CA LYS A 116 1.00 -17.71 0.38
C LYS A 116 0.85 -16.20 0.15
N LEU A 117 -0.33 -15.64 0.45
CA LEU A 117 -0.59 -14.22 0.25
C LEU A 117 -0.51 -13.45 1.57
N SER A 118 0.21 -12.34 1.54
CA SER A 118 0.25 -11.31 2.56
C SER A 118 -0.37 -10.02 2.01
N LEU A 119 -1.34 -9.45 2.74
CA LEU A 119 -1.95 -8.19 2.38
C LEU A 119 -1.09 -7.02 2.85
N GLY A 120 -0.69 -6.14 1.96
CA GLY A 120 -0.02 -4.90 2.31
C GLY A 120 -1.00 -3.90 2.93
N ILE A 121 -0.71 -3.40 4.12
CA ILE A 121 -1.50 -2.43 4.86
C ILE A 121 -0.66 -1.17 5.08
N ALA A 122 -1.20 -0.01 4.72
CA ALA A 122 -0.56 1.26 5.02
C ALA A 122 -0.72 1.62 6.51
N THR A 123 0.33 2.18 7.08
CA THR A 123 0.29 2.77 8.43
C THR A 123 0.60 4.27 8.41
N TYR A 124 0.71 4.84 7.23
CA TYR A 124 0.99 6.24 6.93
C TYR A 124 -0.14 6.85 6.11
N GLY A 125 -0.19 8.17 6.07
CA GLY A 125 -1.12 8.93 5.26
C GLY A 125 -0.43 9.99 4.42
N TYR A 126 -1.25 10.82 3.78
CA TYR A 126 -0.78 12.01 3.09
C TYR A 126 -1.60 13.24 3.49
N ARG A 127 -0.92 14.39 3.47
CA ARG A 127 -1.49 15.72 3.60
C ARG A 127 -1.31 16.45 2.28
N TRP A 128 -2.42 16.83 1.64
CA TRP A 128 -2.42 17.54 0.35
C TRP A 128 -2.62 19.04 0.56
N TYR A 129 -1.75 19.80 -0.06
CA TYR A 129 -1.79 21.26 -0.10
C TYR A 129 -2.50 21.70 -1.39
N THR A 130 -3.82 21.57 -1.42
CA THR A 130 -4.59 21.89 -2.62
C THR A 130 -4.76 23.40 -2.77
N GLY A 131 -4.34 23.93 -3.91
CA GLY A 131 -4.51 25.33 -4.26
C GLY A 131 -3.42 26.28 -3.74
N ASN A 132 -2.35 25.77 -3.13
CA ASN A 132 -1.21 26.62 -2.79
C ASN A 132 -0.16 26.60 -3.91
N PRO A 133 -0.08 27.67 -4.76
CA PRO A 133 0.90 27.72 -5.84
C PRO A 133 2.31 28.04 -5.36
N VAL A 134 2.48 28.42 -4.09
CA VAL A 134 3.76 28.88 -3.53
C VAL A 134 4.09 28.06 -2.30
N LYS A 135 5.32 27.57 -2.22
CA LYS A 135 5.86 26.89 -1.04
C LYS A 135 6.13 27.88 0.09
N GLU A 136 6.32 27.40 1.32
CA GLU A 136 6.64 28.24 2.49
C GLU A 136 7.92 29.07 2.33
N ASP A 137 8.87 28.61 1.50
CA ASP A 137 10.10 29.32 1.15
C ASP A 137 9.89 30.39 0.07
N GLY A 138 8.67 30.62 -0.39
CA GLY A 138 8.34 31.60 -1.43
C GLY A 138 8.59 31.14 -2.86
N THR A 139 9.03 29.89 -3.08
CA THR A 139 9.23 29.34 -4.43
C THR A 139 7.93 28.79 -5.00
N GLU A 140 7.77 28.79 -6.32
CA GLU A 140 6.63 28.18 -6.98
C GLU A 140 6.53 26.68 -6.68
N ALA A 141 5.35 26.22 -6.27
CA ALA A 141 5.05 24.81 -6.21
C ALA A 141 4.80 24.32 -7.63
N SER A 142 5.68 23.47 -8.14
CA SER A 142 5.59 22.96 -9.50
C SER A 142 4.37 22.05 -9.74
N ASN A 143 3.70 21.58 -8.69
CA ASN A 143 2.51 20.74 -8.74
C ASN A 143 1.71 20.83 -7.43
N ILE A 144 0.46 20.37 -7.44
CA ILE A 144 -0.27 20.01 -6.23
C ILE A 144 0.58 18.99 -5.52
N SER A 145 1.10 19.32 -4.36
CA SER A 145 1.95 18.40 -3.64
C SER A 145 1.26 17.93 -2.37
N ALA A 146 1.49 16.66 -2.07
CA ALA A 146 1.23 16.13 -0.76
C ALA A 146 2.53 15.82 -0.07
N THR A 147 2.52 15.87 1.24
CA THR A 147 3.57 15.32 2.09
C THR A 147 3.05 14.07 2.76
N TYR A 148 3.94 13.14 2.95
CA TYR A 148 3.75 12.02 3.86
C TYR A 148 3.42 12.55 5.26
N ILE A 149 2.52 11.87 5.97
CA ILE A 149 2.16 12.18 7.34
C ILE A 149 1.96 10.89 8.14
N ASP A 150 2.49 10.85 9.34
CA ASP A 150 2.32 9.75 10.27
C ASP A 150 1.29 10.06 11.37
N ALA A 151 1.11 9.14 12.31
CA ALA A 151 0.18 9.31 13.41
C ALA A 151 0.62 10.44 14.37
N ASP A 152 1.92 10.53 14.64
CA ASP A 152 2.48 11.51 15.57
C ASP A 152 2.29 12.95 15.07
N GLU A 153 2.24 13.14 13.75
CA GLU A 153 1.97 14.44 13.14
C GLU A 153 0.46 14.67 12.94
N SER A 154 -0.27 13.68 12.42
CA SER A 154 -1.66 13.87 11.99
C SER A 154 -2.63 14.05 13.15
N PHE A 155 -2.42 13.40 14.31
CA PHE A 155 -3.31 13.53 15.45
C PHE A 155 -3.22 14.90 16.11
N PRO A 156 -2.02 15.41 16.44
CA PRO A 156 -1.89 16.80 16.90
C PRO A 156 -2.39 17.82 15.90
N LEU A 157 -2.10 17.65 14.61
CA LEU A 157 -2.55 18.57 13.56
C LEU A 157 -4.09 18.72 13.54
N ALA A 158 -4.83 17.61 13.66
CA ALA A 158 -6.28 17.66 13.71
C ALA A 158 -6.79 18.50 14.91
N ILE A 159 -6.14 18.38 16.06
CA ILE A 159 -6.47 19.12 17.28
C ILE A 159 -6.10 20.61 17.12
N GLU A 160 -4.89 20.91 16.67
CA GLU A 160 -4.38 22.27 16.46
C GLU A 160 -5.23 23.07 15.48
N GLN A 161 -5.69 22.41 14.43
CA GLN A 161 -6.54 23.04 13.40
C GLN A 161 -8.03 22.98 13.74
N ASN A 162 -8.40 22.46 14.93
CA ASN A 162 -9.80 22.23 15.32
C ASN A 162 -10.60 21.51 14.22
N ALA A 163 -9.94 20.57 13.54
CA ALA A 163 -10.52 19.82 12.43
C ALA A 163 -11.34 18.63 12.94
N THR A 164 -12.49 18.43 12.33
CA THR A 164 -13.32 17.25 12.65
C THR A 164 -12.81 16.05 11.84
N VAL A 165 -12.30 15.04 12.53
CA VAL A 165 -11.95 13.76 11.89
C VAL A 165 -13.23 13.06 11.46
N GLN A 166 -13.29 12.72 10.19
CA GLN A 166 -14.41 12.03 9.53
C GLN A 166 -14.02 10.60 9.22
N TRP A 167 -15.02 9.78 8.95
CA TRP A 167 -14.87 8.39 8.54
C TRP A 167 -15.55 8.18 7.19
N ASP A 168 -14.81 7.63 6.22
CA ASP A 168 -15.41 7.14 4.99
C ASP A 168 -15.89 5.70 5.20
N PRO A 169 -17.20 5.44 5.18
CA PRO A 169 -17.73 4.10 5.43
C PRO A 169 -17.53 3.13 4.27
N VAL A 170 -17.21 3.62 3.06
CA VAL A 170 -16.99 2.81 1.85
C VAL A 170 -15.53 2.41 1.77
N GLU A 171 -14.64 3.38 1.85
CA GLU A 171 -13.20 3.14 1.80
C GLU A 171 -12.60 2.73 3.16
N GLN A 172 -13.41 2.87 4.22
CA GLN A 172 -13.06 2.55 5.60
C GLN A 172 -11.76 3.22 6.03
N GLU A 173 -11.71 4.53 5.81
CA GLU A 173 -10.55 5.36 6.08
C GLU A 173 -10.94 6.60 6.87
N SER A 174 -10.07 7.02 7.79
CA SER A 174 -10.20 8.28 8.53
C SER A 174 -9.56 9.41 7.76
N TRP A 175 -10.26 10.54 7.70
CA TRP A 175 -9.79 11.73 7.01
C TRP A 175 -10.30 12.99 7.67
N PHE A 176 -9.61 14.12 7.40
CA PHE A 176 -10.07 15.45 7.79
C PHE A 176 -9.56 16.49 6.81
N TYR A 177 -10.10 17.69 6.93
CA TYR A 177 -9.60 18.87 6.24
C TYR A 177 -9.62 20.07 7.17
N PHE A 178 -8.84 21.06 6.83
CA PHE A 178 -8.82 22.37 7.48
C PHE A 178 -8.47 23.44 6.46
N TYR A 179 -8.54 24.70 6.87
CA TYR A 179 -8.18 25.82 6.02
C TYR A 179 -6.95 26.50 6.59
N ARG A 180 -5.99 26.79 5.72
CA ARG A 180 -4.85 27.65 5.98
C ARG A 180 -4.83 28.73 4.91
N ASP A 181 -4.81 30.03 5.30
CA ASP A 181 -4.87 31.13 4.36
C ASP A 181 -5.99 31.02 3.32
N ASP A 182 -7.17 30.63 3.78
CA ASP A 182 -8.38 30.37 2.98
C ASP A 182 -8.27 29.19 1.98
N MET A 183 -7.16 28.45 1.99
CA MET A 183 -6.97 27.28 1.17
C MET A 183 -7.24 26.00 1.96
N ARG A 184 -7.92 25.06 1.32
CA ARG A 184 -8.24 23.79 1.93
C ARG A 184 -7.05 22.83 1.83
N GLU A 185 -6.65 22.31 2.98
CA GLU A 185 -5.73 21.18 3.08
C GLU A 185 -6.50 19.93 3.48
N TRP A 186 -6.12 18.78 2.90
CA TRP A 186 -6.73 17.50 3.14
C TRP A 186 -5.74 16.55 3.77
N VAL A 187 -6.20 15.76 4.73
CA VAL A 187 -5.42 14.69 5.33
C VAL A 187 -6.24 13.40 5.27
N PHE A 188 -5.66 12.39 4.66
CA PHE A 188 -6.14 11.02 4.71
C PHE A 188 -5.09 10.20 5.42
N ARG A 189 -5.50 9.44 6.43
CA ARG A 189 -4.60 8.63 7.23
C ARG A 189 -5.28 7.40 7.79
N PRO A 190 -4.66 6.24 7.70
CA PRO A 190 -5.08 5.07 8.45
C PRO A 190 -4.91 5.32 9.96
N ASP A 191 -5.89 4.90 10.73
CA ASP A 191 -5.84 4.81 12.18
C ASP A 191 -6.12 3.36 12.61
N ALA A 192 -6.22 3.10 13.91
CA ALA A 192 -6.50 1.75 14.41
C ALA A 192 -7.82 1.17 13.86
N ARG A 193 -8.83 2.00 13.62
CA ARG A 193 -10.09 1.57 13.02
C ARG A 193 -9.92 1.15 11.56
N SER A 194 -9.16 1.94 10.79
CA SER A 194 -8.81 1.63 9.40
C SER A 194 -8.00 0.33 9.34
N PHE A 195 -6.97 0.23 10.16
CA PHE A 195 -6.14 -0.97 10.26
C PHE A 195 -6.96 -2.23 10.58
N LYS A 196 -7.85 -2.13 11.59
CA LYS A 196 -8.74 -3.24 11.95
C LYS A 196 -9.55 -3.74 10.77
N ALA A 197 -10.09 -2.84 9.96
CA ALA A 197 -10.89 -3.20 8.79
C ALA A 197 -10.06 -4.01 7.76
N ARG A 198 -8.80 -3.62 7.52
CA ARG A 198 -7.87 -4.36 6.64
C ARG A 198 -7.48 -5.70 7.25
N TYR A 199 -7.20 -5.73 8.55
CA TYR A 199 -6.88 -6.95 9.26
C TYR A 199 -8.07 -7.94 9.29
N ASP A 200 -9.29 -7.44 9.42
CA ASP A 200 -10.50 -8.27 9.31
C ASP A 200 -10.65 -8.86 7.90
N MET A 201 -10.27 -8.13 6.85
CA MET A 201 -10.22 -8.66 5.49
C MET A 201 -9.19 -9.79 5.35
N VAL A 202 -8.01 -9.67 5.95
CA VAL A 202 -7.01 -10.77 5.99
C VAL A 202 -7.63 -12.05 6.54
N LYS A 203 -8.34 -11.95 7.66
CA LYS A 203 -9.02 -13.08 8.30
C LYS A 203 -10.16 -13.62 7.45
N GLN A 204 -10.99 -12.72 6.89
CA GLN A 204 -12.14 -13.10 6.05
C GLN A 204 -11.69 -13.89 4.81
N TYR A 205 -10.61 -13.50 4.18
CA TYR A 205 -10.07 -14.19 3.01
C TYR A 205 -9.24 -15.43 3.37
N GLY A 206 -8.84 -15.57 4.63
CA GLY A 206 -7.98 -16.65 5.12
C GLY A 206 -6.58 -16.59 4.51
N LEU A 207 -6.03 -15.38 4.44
CA LEU A 207 -4.66 -15.16 3.95
C LEU A 207 -3.64 -15.64 4.98
N GLU A 208 -2.39 -15.83 4.54
CA GLU A 208 -1.28 -16.14 5.46
C GLU A 208 -1.07 -15.06 6.52
N GLY A 209 -1.23 -13.79 6.12
CA GLY A 209 -1.07 -12.67 7.01
C GLY A 209 -1.14 -11.32 6.31
N PHE A 210 -0.47 -10.35 6.91
CA PHE A 210 -0.33 -9.00 6.38
C PHE A 210 1.12 -8.52 6.49
N SER A 211 1.43 -7.50 5.72
CA SER A 211 2.69 -6.74 5.78
C SER A 211 2.36 -5.27 5.95
N CYS A 212 3.05 -4.56 6.83
CA CYS A 212 2.84 -3.13 7.02
C CYS A 212 3.96 -2.30 6.39
N TRP A 213 3.59 -1.21 5.77
CA TRP A 213 4.47 -0.11 5.46
C TRP A 213 3.92 1.15 6.12
N VAL A 214 4.59 1.75 7.10
CA VAL A 214 5.91 1.41 7.64
C VAL A 214 5.86 1.48 9.16
N LEU A 215 6.68 0.69 9.83
CA LEU A 215 6.81 0.73 11.30
C LEU A 215 7.30 2.10 11.75
N GLY A 216 6.68 2.63 12.81
CA GLY A 216 6.95 3.95 13.37
C GLY A 216 6.05 5.07 12.83
N ALA A 217 5.19 4.78 11.85
CA ALA A 217 4.21 5.73 11.33
C ALA A 217 2.78 5.44 11.83
N GLU A 218 2.58 4.26 12.41
CA GLU A 218 1.26 3.76 12.81
C GLU A 218 0.66 4.49 14.00
N ASP A 219 -0.67 4.51 14.06
CA ASP A 219 -1.41 4.73 15.30
C ASP A 219 -1.02 3.63 16.30
N PRO A 220 -0.44 3.94 17.46
CA PRO A 220 -0.04 2.91 18.44
C PRO A 220 -1.14 1.93 18.84
N LYS A 221 -2.40 2.32 18.69
CA LYS A 221 -3.56 1.47 18.98
C LYS A 221 -3.78 0.35 17.96
N VAL A 222 -3.07 0.34 16.82
CA VAL A 222 -3.16 -0.79 15.87
C VAL A 222 -2.70 -2.09 16.50
N TRP A 223 -1.78 -2.02 17.48
CA TRP A 223 -1.27 -3.19 18.18
C TRP A 223 -2.30 -3.82 19.10
N ASP A 224 -3.30 -3.06 19.55
CA ASP A 224 -4.41 -3.57 20.37
C ASP A 224 -5.39 -4.43 19.55
N GLU A 225 -5.38 -4.27 18.23
CA GLU A 225 -6.25 -5.03 17.30
C GLU A 225 -5.67 -6.41 16.95
N LEU A 226 -4.41 -6.66 17.29
CA LEU A 226 -3.76 -7.93 17.02
C LEU A 226 -3.93 -8.91 18.19
N PRO A 227 -4.03 -10.22 17.92
CA PRO A 227 -4.08 -11.21 18.99
C PRO A 227 -2.80 -11.17 19.79
N VAL A 228 -2.91 -11.13 21.11
CA VAL A 228 -1.75 -11.26 21.99
C VAL A 228 -1.11 -12.62 21.73
N ALA A 229 0.16 -12.62 21.32
CA ALA A 229 0.90 -13.85 21.16
C ALA A 229 0.89 -14.61 22.50
N GLN A 230 0.27 -15.79 22.51
CA GLN A 230 0.43 -16.69 23.64
C GLN A 230 1.90 -17.13 23.64
N ARG A 231 2.62 -16.67 24.66
CA ARG A 231 4.03 -17.05 24.89
C ARG A 231 4.11 -18.47 25.43
#